data_8e00e72a7b9a5ccc89c3aecc97f76723
#
_entry.id   8e00e72a7b9a5ccc89c3aecc97f76723
#
_cell.length_a   1.000
_cell.length_b   1.000
_cell.length_c   1.000
_cell.angle_alpha   90.00
_cell.angle_beta   90.00
_cell.angle_gamma   90.00
#
_symmetry.space_group_name_H-M   'P 1'
#
loop_
_entity.id
_entity.type
_entity.pdbx_description
1 polymer ?
#
loop_
_entity_poly.entity_id
_entity_poly.type
_entity_poly.pdbx_seq_one_letter_code
_entity_poly.pdbx_strand_id
1 'polypeptide(L)'
;GLDRRIALAVLSRVGARTSHVVIGSIVVATLLAFIVPSATARAAAIIPIMMGIIVAFGAEKKSRFAALLMITTVQAVSVWNVGIKTAAAQNMVAIGFLQKQLGHDVSWLDWFIAAAPFSLALSIGLYFIMMWMLPPESKDVPGGHEAVEKSLEAMGPMTGGEKRLLAVSLTLLAVWSTEGVLHRFDSSTTTVIAIALLLLPG
;
A
#
# COMPACT_ATOMS: atom_id res chain seq x y z
N GLY A 1 -11.47 -6.12 4.58
CA GLY A 1 -11.02 -6.65 5.86
C GLY A 1 -9.65 -6.16 6.24
N LEU A 2 -8.63 -7.00 6.04
CA LEU A 2 -7.26 -6.72 6.51
C LEU A 2 -6.67 -5.42 5.95
N ASP A 3 -6.87 -5.13 4.67
CA ASP A 3 -6.47 -3.91 3.98
C ASP A 3 -7.00 -2.64 4.65
N ARG A 4 -8.30 -2.64 4.95
CA ARG A 4 -8.95 -1.53 5.67
C ARG A 4 -8.42 -1.39 7.09
N ARG A 5 -8.19 -2.49 7.79
CA ARG A 5 -7.61 -2.50 9.15
C ARG A 5 -6.20 -1.92 9.16
N ILE A 6 -5.35 -2.33 8.23
CA ILE A 6 -3.98 -1.77 8.09
C ILE A 6 -4.04 -0.27 7.84
N ALA A 7 -4.89 0.17 6.92
CA ALA A 7 -5.03 1.59 6.61
C ALA A 7 -5.48 2.40 7.83
N LEU A 8 -6.53 1.96 8.52
CA LEU A 8 -7.03 2.64 9.73
C LEU A 8 -6.01 2.60 10.87
N ALA A 9 -5.29 1.49 11.06
CA ALA A 9 -4.26 1.36 12.09
C ALA A 9 -3.06 2.28 11.85
N VAL A 10 -2.68 2.54 10.62
CA VAL A 10 -1.65 3.55 10.30
C VAL A 10 -2.19 4.95 10.55
N LEU A 11 -3.38 5.25 10.03
CA LEU A 11 -3.96 6.58 10.13
C LEU A 11 -4.31 6.99 11.57
N SER A 12 -4.68 6.04 12.42
CA SER A 12 -4.92 6.30 13.86
C SER A 12 -3.64 6.72 14.61
N ARG A 13 -2.45 6.46 14.06
CA ARG A 13 -1.17 6.84 14.68
C ARG A 13 -0.58 8.14 14.17
N VAL A 14 -1.08 8.68 13.05
CA VAL A 14 -0.49 9.88 12.44
C VAL A 14 -1.05 11.20 13.00
N GLY A 15 -2.11 11.16 13.79
CA GLY A 15 -2.70 12.34 14.44
C GLY A 15 -3.50 13.24 13.50
N ALA A 16 -3.89 14.43 13.99
CA ALA A 16 -4.85 15.33 13.34
C ALA A 16 -4.22 16.34 12.37
N ARG A 17 -2.90 16.38 12.20
CA ARG A 17 -2.25 17.32 11.28
C ARG A 17 -2.42 16.87 9.83
N THR A 18 -2.84 17.77 8.97
CA THR A 18 -3.01 17.51 7.52
C THR A 18 -1.77 16.88 6.88
N SER A 19 -0.58 17.42 7.18
CA SER A 19 0.68 16.87 6.67
C SER A 19 0.92 15.42 7.09
N HIS A 20 0.57 15.08 8.33
CA HIS A 20 0.70 13.71 8.83
C HIS A 20 -0.29 12.76 8.16
N VAL A 21 -1.52 13.21 7.92
CA VAL A 21 -2.54 12.41 7.20
C VAL A 21 -2.08 12.12 5.77
N VAL A 22 -1.48 13.10 5.09
CA VAL A 22 -0.90 12.92 3.74
C VAL A 22 0.25 11.90 3.79
N ILE A 23 1.18 12.01 4.74
CA ILE A 23 2.24 11.01 4.93
C ILE A 23 1.64 9.65 5.25
N GLY A 24 0.65 9.58 6.13
CA GLY A 24 -0.07 8.36 6.46
C GLY A 24 -0.67 7.67 5.24
N SER A 25 -1.24 8.44 4.30
CA SER A 25 -1.79 7.88 3.06
C SER A 25 -0.71 7.26 2.17
N ILE A 26 0.47 7.87 2.08
CA ILE A 26 1.63 7.32 1.36
C ILE A 26 2.11 6.03 2.03
N VAL A 27 2.24 6.03 3.36
CA VAL A 27 2.63 4.84 4.13
C VAL A 27 1.63 3.70 3.95
N VAL A 28 0.33 3.98 3.99
CA VAL A 28 -0.71 2.97 3.72
C VAL A 28 -0.56 2.39 2.31
N ALA A 29 -0.40 3.24 1.29
CA ALA A 29 -0.20 2.79 -0.08
C ALA A 29 1.03 1.89 -0.22
N THR A 30 2.13 2.26 0.46
CA THR A 30 3.37 1.48 0.53
C THR A 30 3.14 0.11 1.17
N LEU A 31 2.57 0.07 2.37
CA LEU A 31 2.35 -1.19 3.09
C LEU A 31 1.43 -2.14 2.34
N LEU A 32 0.37 -1.61 1.74
CA LEU A 32 -0.55 -2.43 0.94
C LEU A 32 0.10 -2.95 -0.34
N ALA A 33 1.12 -2.29 -0.87
CA ALA A 33 1.84 -2.77 -2.05
C ALA A 33 2.59 -4.09 -1.81
N PHE A 34 2.98 -4.38 -0.58
CA PHE A 34 3.57 -5.67 -0.21
C PHE A 34 2.55 -6.82 -0.15
N ILE A 35 1.29 -6.52 0.12
CA ILE A 35 0.26 -7.53 0.42
C ILE A 35 -0.71 -7.70 -0.74
N VAL A 36 -1.04 -6.62 -1.44
CA VAL A 36 -2.07 -6.61 -2.49
C VAL A 36 -1.42 -6.38 -3.86
N PRO A 37 -1.29 -7.42 -4.70
CA PRO A 37 -0.57 -7.36 -5.98
C PRO A 37 -1.40 -6.72 -7.11
N SER A 38 -2.16 -5.67 -6.79
CA SER A 38 -3.00 -4.96 -7.76
C SER A 38 -3.20 -3.51 -7.36
N ALA A 39 -2.77 -2.59 -8.19
CA ALA A 39 -2.96 -1.15 -7.98
C ALA A 39 -4.44 -0.77 -7.85
N THR A 40 -5.29 -1.33 -8.71
CA THR A 40 -6.73 -1.08 -8.70
C THR A 40 -7.37 -1.58 -7.40
N ALA A 41 -7.00 -2.77 -6.93
CA ALA A 41 -7.50 -3.30 -5.68
C ALA A 41 -7.05 -2.45 -4.49
N ARG A 42 -5.78 -2.01 -4.46
CA ARG A 42 -5.27 -1.10 -3.42
C ARG A 42 -6.02 0.23 -3.41
N ALA A 43 -6.19 0.85 -4.58
CA ALA A 43 -6.93 2.10 -4.71
C ALA A 43 -8.38 1.92 -4.23
N ALA A 44 -9.06 0.87 -4.67
CA ALA A 44 -10.43 0.56 -4.25
C ALA A 44 -10.57 0.36 -2.73
N ALA A 45 -9.54 -0.18 -2.07
CA ALA A 45 -9.52 -0.34 -0.62
C ALA A 45 -9.27 0.98 0.12
N ILE A 46 -8.36 1.82 -0.38
CA ILE A 46 -7.90 3.04 0.32
C ILE A 46 -8.85 4.22 0.08
N ILE A 47 -9.36 4.40 -1.14
CA ILE A 47 -10.18 5.56 -1.52
C ILE A 47 -11.40 5.76 -0.60
N PRO A 48 -12.21 4.74 -0.25
CA PRO A 48 -13.34 4.93 0.66
C PRO A 48 -12.90 5.40 2.05
N ILE A 49 -11.72 4.99 2.51
CA ILE A 49 -11.17 5.42 3.80
C ILE A 49 -10.78 6.89 3.74
N MET A 50 -10.10 7.31 2.67
CA MET A 50 -9.73 8.72 2.47
C MET A 50 -10.97 9.61 2.34
N MET A 51 -12.01 9.14 1.65
CA MET A 51 -13.30 9.84 1.60
C MET A 51 -13.94 9.96 2.98
N GLY A 52 -13.89 8.90 3.78
CA GLY A 52 -14.37 8.93 5.18
C GLY A 52 -13.62 9.96 6.03
N ILE A 53 -12.30 10.06 5.86
CA ILE A 53 -11.48 11.08 6.51
C ILE A 53 -11.91 12.47 6.06
N ILE A 54 -12.02 12.74 4.76
CA ILE A 54 -12.43 14.04 4.21
C ILE A 54 -13.77 14.49 4.81
N VAL A 55 -14.73 13.58 4.90
CA VAL A 55 -16.05 13.85 5.49
C VAL A 55 -15.95 14.10 7.00
N ALA A 56 -15.17 13.29 7.72
CA ALA A 56 -14.97 13.43 9.16
C ALA A 56 -14.29 14.74 9.53
N PHE A 57 -13.46 15.25 8.65
CA PHE A 57 -12.80 16.55 8.75
C PHE A 57 -13.74 17.73 8.47
N GLY A 58 -15.01 17.50 8.14
CA GLY A 58 -15.92 18.57 7.72
C GLY A 58 -15.47 19.31 6.46
N ALA A 59 -14.48 18.74 5.75
CA ALA A 59 -13.98 19.33 4.53
C ALA A 59 -14.98 19.10 3.39
N GLU A 60 -15.21 20.14 2.59
CA GLU A 60 -16.01 19.98 1.37
C GLU A 60 -15.30 19.01 0.41
N LYS A 61 -16.07 18.22 -0.33
CA LYS A 61 -15.54 17.28 -1.34
C LYS A 61 -14.71 17.98 -2.43
N LYS A 62 -14.89 19.28 -2.61
CA LYS A 62 -14.16 20.14 -3.58
C LYS A 62 -13.03 20.95 -2.93
N SER A 63 -12.70 20.73 -1.66
CA SER A 63 -11.62 21.40 -0.97
C SER A 63 -10.25 21.02 -1.54
N ARG A 64 -9.25 21.89 -1.36
CA ARG A 64 -7.86 21.58 -1.72
C ARG A 64 -7.31 20.42 -0.88
N PHE A 65 -7.73 20.30 0.38
CA PHE A 65 -7.38 19.15 1.22
C PHE A 65 -7.90 17.83 0.64
N ALA A 66 -9.16 17.79 0.18
CA ALA A 66 -9.72 16.60 -0.45
C ALA A 66 -8.95 16.23 -1.72
N ALA A 67 -8.66 17.20 -2.58
CA ALA A 67 -7.87 17.00 -3.79
C ALA A 67 -6.45 16.52 -3.45
N LEU A 68 -5.77 17.18 -2.50
CA LEU A 68 -4.45 16.82 -2.01
C LEU A 68 -4.41 15.35 -1.56
N LEU A 69 -5.32 14.97 -0.67
CA LEU A 69 -5.34 13.61 -0.09
C LEU A 69 -5.65 12.54 -1.14
N MET A 70 -6.65 12.76 -1.98
CA MET A 70 -7.05 11.80 -2.99
C MET A 70 -5.98 11.60 -4.07
N ILE A 71 -5.44 12.70 -4.62
CA ILE A 71 -4.43 12.62 -5.67
C ILE A 71 -3.14 12.02 -5.12
N THR A 72 -2.67 12.47 -3.95
CA THR A 72 -1.46 11.90 -3.31
C THR A 72 -1.61 10.41 -3.07
N THR A 73 -2.76 9.97 -2.58
CA THR A 73 -3.02 8.54 -2.33
C THR A 73 -2.92 7.71 -3.61
N VAL A 74 -3.57 8.15 -4.69
CA VAL A 74 -3.55 7.43 -5.98
C VAL A 74 -2.15 7.41 -6.59
N GLN A 75 -1.44 8.54 -6.52
CA GLN A 75 -0.06 8.62 -7.01
C GLN A 75 0.89 7.74 -6.18
N ALA A 76 0.74 7.70 -4.86
CA ALA A 76 1.52 6.81 -3.99
C ALA A 76 1.30 5.34 -4.33
N VAL A 77 0.06 4.92 -4.61
CA VAL A 77 -0.24 3.57 -5.12
C VAL A 77 0.53 3.28 -6.41
N SER A 78 0.59 4.25 -7.33
CA SER A 78 1.28 4.11 -8.62
C SER A 78 2.81 4.07 -8.46
N VAL A 79 3.37 4.88 -7.58
CA VAL A 79 4.81 4.91 -7.27
C VAL A 79 5.30 3.55 -6.77
N TRP A 80 4.56 2.93 -5.86
CA TRP A 80 4.93 1.64 -5.29
C TRP A 80 4.61 0.44 -6.17
N ASN A 81 3.96 0.63 -7.31
CA ASN A 81 3.91 -0.39 -8.36
C ASN A 81 5.31 -0.72 -8.89
N VAL A 82 6.19 0.28 -9.00
CA VAL A 82 7.56 0.09 -9.50
C VAL A 82 8.45 -0.53 -8.42
N GLY A 83 8.32 -0.09 -7.16
CA GLY A 83 9.22 -0.47 -6.06
C GLY A 83 9.18 -1.94 -5.65
N ILE A 84 8.09 -2.64 -5.95
CA ILE A 84 7.86 -4.02 -5.48
C ILE A 84 7.54 -4.91 -6.67
N LYS A 85 8.37 -5.96 -6.88
CA LYS A 85 8.27 -6.91 -7.99
C LYS A 85 6.83 -7.39 -8.22
N THR A 86 6.18 -7.82 -7.17
CA THR A 86 4.83 -8.42 -7.19
C THR A 86 3.68 -7.43 -7.13
N ALA A 87 3.95 -6.12 -7.00
CA ALA A 87 2.91 -5.10 -6.84
C ALA A 87 2.11 -4.82 -8.12
N ALA A 88 2.68 -5.12 -9.29
CA ALA A 88 2.03 -4.86 -10.57
C ALA A 88 2.46 -5.85 -11.66
N ALA A 89 1.51 -6.23 -12.52
CA ALA A 89 1.75 -7.16 -13.62
C ALA A 89 2.79 -6.65 -14.64
N GLN A 90 2.92 -5.33 -14.80
CA GLN A 90 3.91 -4.71 -15.70
C GLN A 90 5.34 -5.09 -15.32
N ASN A 91 5.64 -5.27 -14.04
CA ASN A 91 6.96 -5.69 -13.57
C ASN A 91 7.29 -7.10 -14.07
N MET A 92 6.31 -8.01 -14.04
CA MET A 92 6.50 -9.37 -14.56
C MET A 92 6.79 -9.37 -16.06
N VAL A 93 6.13 -8.50 -16.82
CA VAL A 93 6.40 -8.33 -18.25
C VAL A 93 7.83 -7.81 -18.47
N ALA A 94 8.25 -6.79 -17.72
CA ALA A 94 9.61 -6.25 -17.81
C ALA A 94 10.66 -7.31 -17.46
N ILE A 95 10.46 -8.09 -16.40
CA ILE A 95 11.35 -9.20 -16.02
C ILE A 95 11.41 -10.26 -17.11
N GLY A 96 10.27 -10.63 -17.70
CA GLY A 96 10.24 -11.58 -18.82
C GLY A 96 11.06 -11.11 -20.02
N PHE A 97 11.07 -9.81 -20.31
CA PHE A 97 11.95 -9.25 -21.36
C PHE A 97 13.43 -9.30 -20.96
N LEU A 98 13.77 -8.95 -19.73
CA LEU A 98 15.15 -9.02 -19.22
C LEU A 98 15.69 -10.45 -19.29
N GLN A 99 14.91 -11.43 -18.85
CA GLN A 99 15.27 -12.83 -18.90
C GLN A 99 15.49 -13.31 -20.35
N LYS A 100 14.60 -12.89 -21.26
CA LYS A 100 14.67 -13.30 -22.67
C LYS A 100 15.85 -12.70 -23.42
N GLN A 101 16.22 -11.45 -23.11
CA GLN A 101 17.28 -10.72 -23.81
C GLN A 101 18.65 -10.92 -23.18
N LEU A 102 18.72 -11.00 -21.85
CA LEU A 102 19.97 -11.02 -21.09
C LEU A 102 20.26 -12.40 -20.49
N GLY A 103 19.32 -13.35 -20.54
CA GLY A 103 19.46 -14.67 -19.90
C GLY A 103 19.58 -14.60 -18.37
N HIS A 104 19.17 -13.47 -17.77
CA HIS A 104 19.33 -13.22 -16.33
C HIS A 104 17.99 -13.28 -15.61
N ASP A 105 17.92 -14.14 -14.60
CA ASP A 105 16.77 -14.21 -13.70
C ASP A 105 16.87 -13.12 -12.66
N VAL A 106 15.80 -12.33 -12.51
CA VAL A 106 15.71 -11.26 -11.50
C VAL A 106 14.90 -11.77 -10.33
N SER A 107 15.54 -11.99 -9.18
CA SER A 107 14.86 -12.38 -7.94
C SER A 107 13.96 -11.26 -7.41
N TRP A 108 13.09 -11.57 -6.44
CA TRP A 108 12.26 -10.54 -5.80
C TRP A 108 13.13 -9.52 -5.06
N LEU A 109 14.19 -9.98 -4.41
CA LEU A 109 15.10 -9.13 -3.64
C LEU A 109 15.94 -8.23 -4.56
N ASP A 110 16.45 -8.76 -5.68
CA ASP A 110 17.19 -7.94 -6.68
C ASP A 110 16.35 -6.79 -7.19
N TRP A 111 15.08 -7.09 -7.55
CA TRP A 111 14.14 -6.04 -7.94
C TRP A 111 13.91 -5.02 -6.84
N PHE A 112 13.68 -5.47 -5.61
CA PHE A 112 13.42 -4.58 -4.48
C PHE A 112 14.61 -3.67 -4.17
N ILE A 113 15.83 -4.21 -4.15
CA ILE A 113 17.06 -3.42 -3.91
C ILE A 113 17.26 -2.37 -5.01
N ALA A 114 16.96 -2.72 -6.25
CA ALA A 114 17.12 -1.80 -7.38
C ALA A 114 16.01 -0.73 -7.45
N ALA A 115 14.76 -1.10 -7.21
CA ALA A 115 13.60 -0.24 -7.50
C ALA A 115 13.01 0.47 -6.27
N ALA A 116 13.11 -0.11 -5.07
CA ALA A 116 12.53 0.48 -3.87
C ALA A 116 13.18 1.82 -3.46
N PRO A 117 14.51 2.02 -3.55
CA PRO A 117 15.11 3.33 -3.28
C PRO A 117 14.57 4.44 -4.19
N PHE A 118 14.33 4.13 -5.47
CA PHE A 118 13.71 5.05 -6.42
C PHE A 118 12.27 5.38 -6.03
N SER A 119 11.46 4.37 -5.69
CA SER A 119 10.09 4.57 -5.24
C SER A 119 10.02 5.35 -3.92
N LEU A 120 10.98 5.16 -3.03
CA LEU A 120 11.09 5.96 -1.80
C LEU A 120 11.40 7.42 -2.11
N ALA A 121 12.37 7.69 -2.97
CA ALA A 121 12.71 9.05 -3.40
C ALA A 121 11.52 9.73 -4.09
N LEU A 122 10.81 9.02 -4.97
CA LEU A 122 9.58 9.52 -5.59
C LEU A 122 8.47 9.79 -4.56
N SER A 123 8.33 8.97 -3.52
CA SER A 123 7.33 9.18 -2.46
C SER A 123 7.64 10.45 -1.66
N ILE A 124 8.91 10.70 -1.37
CA ILE A 124 9.36 11.94 -0.72
C ILE A 124 9.09 13.14 -1.63
N GLY A 125 9.48 13.05 -2.89
CA GLY A 125 9.20 14.08 -3.90
C GLY A 125 7.70 14.33 -4.07
N LEU A 126 6.89 13.27 -4.12
CA LEU A 126 5.43 13.35 -4.21
C LEU A 126 4.85 14.15 -3.05
N TYR A 127 5.27 13.87 -1.82
CA TYR A 127 4.82 14.62 -0.65
C TYR A 127 5.09 16.12 -0.80
N PHE A 128 6.32 16.52 -1.11
CA PHE A 128 6.68 17.95 -1.23
C PHE A 128 5.98 18.62 -2.41
N ILE A 129 5.93 17.98 -3.57
CA ILE A 129 5.26 18.50 -4.77
C ILE A 129 3.77 18.71 -4.50
N MET A 130 3.10 17.72 -3.92
CA MET A 130 1.67 17.81 -3.67
C MET A 130 1.33 18.86 -2.60
N MET A 131 2.12 18.96 -1.53
CA MET A 131 1.96 19.98 -0.50
C MET A 131 2.21 21.40 -1.06
N TRP A 132 3.08 21.53 -2.05
CA TRP A 132 3.35 22.79 -2.74
C TRP A 132 2.24 23.15 -3.75
N MET A 133 1.80 22.19 -4.56
CA MET A 133 0.78 22.41 -5.60
C MET A 133 -0.63 22.61 -5.02
N LEU A 134 -0.94 21.88 -3.96
CA LEU A 134 -2.26 21.87 -3.32
C LEU A 134 -2.12 22.14 -1.81
N PRO A 135 -1.68 23.35 -1.42
CA PRO A 135 -1.56 23.68 0.00
C PRO A 135 -2.93 23.56 0.68
N PRO A 136 -3.04 22.79 1.77
CA PRO A 136 -4.31 22.59 2.46
C PRO A 136 -4.79 23.89 3.10
N GLU A 137 -6.11 24.07 3.21
CA GLU A 137 -6.74 25.24 3.81
C GLU A 137 -6.47 25.35 5.31
N SER A 138 -6.29 24.20 5.99
CA SER A 138 -6.00 24.13 7.41
C SER A 138 -4.82 23.21 7.69
N LYS A 139 -4.01 23.58 8.69
CA LYS A 139 -2.89 22.77 9.16
C LYS A 139 -3.34 21.64 10.07
N ASP A 140 -4.41 21.85 10.80
CA ASP A 140 -5.00 20.88 11.73
C ASP A 140 -6.44 20.60 11.33
N VAL A 141 -6.86 19.37 11.56
CA VAL A 141 -8.16 18.90 11.13
C VAL A 141 -8.90 18.32 12.34
N PRO A 142 -9.72 19.13 12.99
CA PRO A 142 -10.48 18.72 14.17
C PRO A 142 -11.38 17.53 13.87
N GLY A 143 -11.43 16.54 14.78
CA GLY A 143 -12.35 15.40 14.71
C GLY A 143 -11.92 14.23 13.81
N GLY A 144 -10.92 14.39 12.95
CA GLY A 144 -10.53 13.33 12.03
C GLY A 144 -9.84 12.15 12.71
N HIS A 145 -9.03 12.41 13.71
CA HIS A 145 -8.37 11.36 14.48
C HIS A 145 -9.42 10.48 15.20
N GLU A 146 -10.37 11.10 15.88
CA GLU A 146 -11.48 10.38 16.56
C GLU A 146 -12.33 9.56 15.58
N ALA A 147 -12.58 10.07 14.37
CA ALA A 147 -13.35 9.35 13.36
C ALA A 147 -12.61 8.11 12.85
N VAL A 148 -11.28 8.20 12.70
CA VAL A 148 -10.44 7.06 12.33
C VAL A 148 -10.40 6.04 13.46
N GLU A 149 -10.21 6.47 14.70
CA GLU A 149 -10.23 5.59 15.87
C GLU A 149 -11.56 4.86 16.02
N LYS A 150 -12.69 5.59 15.99
CA LYS A 150 -14.03 4.98 16.02
C LYS A 150 -14.24 3.98 14.87
N SER A 151 -13.72 4.27 13.68
CA SER A 151 -13.80 3.36 12.54
C SER A 151 -12.97 2.10 12.75
N LEU A 152 -11.80 2.22 13.40
CA LEU A 152 -10.96 1.09 13.76
C LEU A 152 -11.59 0.25 14.86
N GLU A 153 -12.11 0.88 15.91
CA GLU A 153 -12.83 0.22 16.99
C GLU A 153 -14.06 -0.53 16.50
N ALA A 154 -14.84 0.07 15.58
CA ALA A 154 -16.01 -0.55 14.98
C ALA A 154 -15.69 -1.82 14.18
N MET A 155 -14.43 -2.01 13.75
CA MET A 155 -14.00 -3.26 13.13
C MET A 155 -13.87 -4.42 14.12
N GLY A 156 -13.80 -4.14 15.41
CA GLY A 156 -13.60 -5.15 16.45
C GLY A 156 -12.28 -5.90 16.35
N PRO A 157 -12.14 -7.05 16.99
CA PRO A 157 -10.92 -7.86 16.94
C PRO A 157 -10.71 -8.45 15.54
N MET A 158 -9.45 -8.80 15.23
CA MET A 158 -9.12 -9.45 13.97
C MET A 158 -9.86 -10.78 13.82
N THR A 159 -10.54 -10.95 12.70
CA THR A 159 -11.23 -12.20 12.34
C THR A 159 -10.21 -13.31 12.02
N GLY A 160 -10.66 -14.58 12.07
CA GLY A 160 -9.82 -15.72 11.70
C GLY A 160 -9.30 -15.62 10.27
N GLY A 161 -10.14 -15.16 9.32
CA GLY A 161 -9.74 -14.92 7.93
C GLY A 161 -8.70 -13.81 7.77
N GLU A 162 -8.80 -12.71 8.52
CA GLU A 162 -7.79 -11.65 8.50
C GLU A 162 -6.44 -12.12 9.05
N LYS A 163 -6.45 -12.90 10.13
CA LYS A 163 -5.23 -13.50 10.71
C LYS A 163 -4.57 -14.47 9.73
N ARG A 164 -5.38 -15.33 9.08
CA ARG A 164 -4.90 -16.27 8.08
C ARG A 164 -4.29 -15.55 6.87
N LEU A 165 -4.99 -14.53 6.35
CA LEU A 165 -4.48 -13.73 5.25
C LEU A 165 -3.18 -13.02 5.62
N LEU A 166 -3.10 -12.43 6.82
CA LEU A 166 -1.88 -11.78 7.30
C LEU A 166 -0.72 -12.78 7.41
N ALA A 167 -0.96 -13.94 8.01
CA ALA A 167 0.06 -14.99 8.16
C ALA A 167 0.57 -15.47 6.80
N VAL A 168 -0.32 -15.75 5.85
CA VAL A 168 0.06 -16.18 4.50
C VAL A 168 0.84 -15.07 3.77
N SER A 169 0.41 -13.81 3.88
CA SER A 169 1.10 -12.67 3.25
C SER A 169 2.51 -12.47 3.81
N LEU A 170 2.68 -12.56 5.13
CA LEU A 170 4.00 -12.43 5.76
C LEU A 170 4.90 -13.61 5.40
N THR A 171 4.37 -14.83 5.34
CA THR A 171 5.11 -16.01 4.89
C THR A 171 5.55 -15.85 3.44
N LEU A 172 4.67 -15.38 2.54
CA LEU A 172 5.03 -15.11 1.16
C LEU A 172 6.15 -14.08 1.05
N LEU A 173 6.07 -12.97 1.78
CA LEU A 173 7.12 -11.97 1.79
C LEU A 173 8.46 -12.55 2.26
N ALA A 174 8.46 -13.36 3.29
CA ALA A 174 9.66 -14.04 3.78
C ALA A 174 10.23 -14.99 2.72
N VAL A 175 9.37 -15.78 2.07
CA VAL A 175 9.79 -16.69 0.98
C VAL A 175 10.35 -15.86 -0.19
N TRP A 176 9.66 -14.84 -0.67
CA TRP A 176 10.15 -14.01 -1.78
C TRP A 176 11.48 -13.30 -1.46
N SER A 177 11.64 -12.80 -0.24
CA SER A 177 12.88 -12.13 0.20
C SER A 177 14.07 -13.08 0.27
N THR A 178 13.83 -14.38 0.34
CA THR A 178 14.86 -15.43 0.40
C THR A 178 15.04 -16.18 -0.93
N GLU A 179 14.29 -15.77 -1.97
CA GLU A 179 14.42 -16.30 -3.34
C GLU A 179 15.86 -16.14 -3.86
N GLY A 180 16.43 -17.22 -4.36
CA GLY A 180 17.82 -17.24 -4.85
C GLY A 180 18.90 -17.41 -3.78
N VAL A 181 18.58 -17.22 -2.50
CA VAL A 181 19.50 -17.41 -1.37
C VAL A 181 19.27 -18.71 -0.65
N LEU A 182 18.05 -18.96 -0.18
CA LEU A 182 17.67 -20.18 0.56
C LEU A 182 16.98 -21.23 -0.30
N HIS A 183 16.31 -20.82 -1.38
CA HIS A 183 15.56 -21.69 -2.28
C HIS A 183 15.49 -21.11 -3.69
N ARG A 184 15.03 -21.94 -4.64
CA ARG A 184 14.87 -21.56 -6.06
C ARG A 184 13.40 -21.54 -6.52
N PHE A 185 12.46 -21.50 -5.58
CA PHE A 185 11.04 -21.35 -5.94
C PHE A 185 10.79 -19.91 -6.38
N ASP A 186 10.29 -19.74 -7.58
CA ASP A 186 9.95 -18.41 -8.12
C ASP A 186 8.68 -17.84 -7.44
N SER A 187 8.55 -16.52 -7.52
CA SER A 187 7.43 -15.80 -6.88
C SER A 187 6.06 -16.18 -7.45
N SER A 188 5.96 -16.64 -8.69
CA SER A 188 4.69 -17.07 -9.30
C SER A 188 4.22 -18.39 -8.72
N THR A 189 5.12 -19.39 -8.62
CA THR A 189 4.83 -20.70 -8.04
C THR A 189 4.38 -20.57 -6.58
N THR A 190 5.11 -19.79 -5.78
CA THR A 190 4.77 -19.58 -4.36
C THR A 190 3.45 -18.85 -4.19
N THR A 191 3.13 -17.91 -5.09
CA THR A 191 1.83 -17.21 -5.10
C THR A 191 0.68 -18.18 -5.37
N VAL A 192 0.82 -19.09 -6.34
CA VAL A 192 -0.22 -20.07 -6.66
C VAL A 192 -0.46 -20.99 -5.45
N ILE A 193 0.59 -21.45 -4.78
CA ILE A 193 0.48 -22.25 -3.55
C ILE A 193 -0.27 -21.48 -2.46
N ALA A 194 0.06 -20.21 -2.26
CA ALA A 194 -0.60 -19.37 -1.26
C ALA A 194 -2.09 -19.16 -1.56
N ILE A 195 -2.45 -18.95 -2.82
CA ILE A 195 -3.85 -18.86 -3.25
C ILE A 195 -4.58 -20.17 -2.93
N ALA A 196 -3.99 -21.30 -3.26
CA ALA A 196 -4.57 -22.61 -2.95
C ALA A 196 -4.81 -22.79 -1.44
N LEU A 197 -3.82 -22.39 -0.61
CA LEU A 197 -3.95 -22.43 0.86
C LEU A 197 -5.06 -21.51 1.38
N LEU A 198 -5.26 -20.33 0.79
CA LEU A 198 -6.31 -19.41 1.19
C LEU A 198 -7.72 -19.88 0.81
N LEU A 199 -7.83 -20.70 -0.24
CA LEU A 199 -9.10 -21.25 -0.71
C LEU A 199 -9.52 -22.51 0.05
N LEU A 200 -8.64 -23.13 0.82
CA LEU A 200 -9.01 -24.27 1.65
C LEU A 200 -10.01 -23.85 2.75
N PRO A 201 -11.07 -24.61 2.96
CA PRO A 201 -12.00 -24.34 4.05
C PRO A 201 -11.25 -24.38 5.39
N GLY A 202 -11.48 -23.35 6.21
CA GLY A 202 -10.90 -23.21 7.54
C GLY A 202 -11.77 -23.88 8.60
#